data_638e9ad56e6d7ed355aaf15d1959f68e
#
_entry.id   638e9ad56e6d7ed355aaf15d1959f68e
#
_cell.length_a   1.000
_cell.length_b   1.000
_cell.length_c   1.000
_cell.angle_alpha   90.00
_cell.angle_beta   90.00
_cell.angle_gamma   90.00
#
_symmetry.space_group_name_H-M   'P 1'
#
loop_
_entity.id
_entity.type
_entity.pdbx_description
1 polymer ?
#
loop_
_entity_poly.entity_id
_entity_poly.type
_entity_poly.pdbx_seq_one_letter_code
_entity_poly.pdbx_strand_id
1 'polypeptide(L)'
;MDTVLIRDLVQTQEVEIKTGPFGTQLKASEYVDRGTPVLNVRNLGFSTVNTEKIEMVGNETIKRLSAHTLHTGDIVFGRKGAVERHAFISEFEDGWMQGSDCIRLRVKNERINARYLSYYFLTLSIDPLCLVCVHMVLLWRLLIKK
;
A
#
# COMPACT_ATOMS: atom_id res chain seq x y z
N MET A 1 5.01 14.08 25.28
CA MET A 1 5.25 13.15 24.17
C MET A 1 4.82 13.87 22.88
N ASP A 2 5.76 14.15 21.99
CA ASP A 2 5.46 14.93 20.79
C ASP A 2 4.72 14.04 19.79
N THR A 3 3.55 14.49 19.34
CA THR A 3 2.75 13.81 18.34
C THR A 3 3.28 14.18 16.96
N VAL A 4 3.76 13.20 16.19
CA VAL A 4 4.20 13.39 14.82
C VAL A 4 3.08 12.93 13.88
N LEU A 5 2.67 13.80 12.96
CA LEU A 5 1.64 13.46 11.98
C LEU A 5 2.30 12.81 10.75
N ILE A 6 1.63 11.82 10.18
CA ILE A 6 2.09 11.16 8.92
C ILE A 6 2.31 12.20 7.82
N ARG A 7 1.48 13.24 7.77
CA ARG A 7 1.66 14.37 6.83
C ARG A 7 3.05 14.99 6.95
N ASP A 8 3.55 15.17 8.16
CA ASP A 8 4.84 15.83 8.40
C ASP A 8 5.99 14.92 7.96
N LEU A 9 5.89 13.60 8.23
CA LEU A 9 6.84 12.60 7.74
C LEU A 9 6.89 12.50 6.22
N VAL A 10 5.77 12.74 5.55
CA VAL A 10 5.75 12.80 4.09
C VAL A 10 6.37 14.09 3.57
N GLN A 11 6.17 15.24 4.25
CA GLN A 11 6.78 16.52 3.87
C GLN A 11 8.31 16.49 4.03
N THR A 12 8.81 15.83 5.07
CA THR A 12 10.25 15.62 5.31
C THR A 12 10.84 14.50 4.46
N GLN A 13 10.04 13.84 3.61
CA GLN A 13 10.44 12.70 2.77
C GLN A 13 10.88 11.45 3.56
N GLU A 14 10.56 11.37 4.83
CA GLU A 14 10.82 10.20 5.67
C GLU A 14 9.88 9.04 5.35
N VAL A 15 8.73 9.35 4.77
CA VAL A 15 7.72 8.41 4.29
C VAL A 15 7.29 8.80 2.88
N GLU A 16 7.21 7.81 2.00
CA GLU A 16 6.65 7.96 0.64
C GLU A 16 5.26 7.33 0.59
N ILE A 17 4.30 8.05 0.03
CA ILE A 17 2.97 7.52 -0.27
C ILE A 17 2.78 7.48 -1.78
N LYS A 18 2.38 6.31 -2.30
CA LYS A 18 2.16 6.10 -3.72
C LYS A 18 0.89 5.30 -3.99
N THR A 19 0.05 5.81 -4.88
CA THR A 19 -1.08 5.03 -5.42
C THR A 19 -0.60 3.95 -6.36
N GLY A 20 -1.37 2.87 -6.45
CA GLY A 20 -1.19 1.86 -7.47
C GLY A 20 -1.39 2.40 -8.88
N PRO A 21 -1.05 1.62 -9.91
CA PRO A 21 -1.23 2.01 -11.31
C PRO A 21 -2.70 2.25 -11.59
N PHE A 22 -3.02 3.29 -12.36
CA PHE A 22 -4.39 3.52 -12.79
C PHE A 22 -4.87 2.38 -13.70
N GLY A 23 -6.19 2.14 -13.76
CA GLY A 23 -6.77 1.05 -14.55
C GLY A 23 -6.43 1.08 -16.05
N THR A 24 -6.04 2.25 -16.58
CA THR A 24 -5.50 2.38 -17.95
C THR A 24 -4.07 1.89 -18.07
N GLN A 25 -3.32 1.85 -16.98
CA GLN A 25 -1.92 1.39 -16.95
C GLN A 25 -1.81 -0.11 -16.67
N LEU A 26 -2.72 -0.67 -15.89
CA LEU A 26 -2.82 -2.11 -15.62
C LEU A 26 -4.21 -2.59 -16.05
N LYS A 27 -4.26 -3.20 -17.23
CA LYS A 27 -5.52 -3.67 -17.83
C LYS A 27 -5.84 -5.10 -17.37
N ALA A 28 -7.13 -5.44 -17.33
CA ALA A 28 -7.57 -6.79 -17.01
C ALA A 28 -6.99 -7.87 -17.95
N SER A 29 -6.69 -7.52 -19.18
CA SER A 29 -6.08 -8.42 -20.18
C SER A 29 -4.60 -8.74 -19.93
N GLU A 30 -3.96 -8.04 -19.00
CA GLU A 30 -2.53 -8.25 -18.67
C GLU A 30 -2.33 -9.27 -17.54
N TYR A 31 -3.43 -9.73 -16.92
CA TYR A 31 -3.36 -10.80 -15.94
C TYR A 31 -3.11 -12.14 -16.63
N VAL A 32 -2.26 -12.95 -16.02
CA VAL A 32 -1.79 -14.24 -16.56
C VAL A 32 -1.90 -15.33 -15.48
N ASP A 33 -1.91 -16.59 -15.89
CA ASP A 33 -2.01 -17.73 -14.95
C ASP A 33 -0.72 -17.96 -14.16
N ARG A 34 0.42 -17.51 -14.67
CA ARG A 34 1.73 -17.64 -14.02
C ARG A 34 2.56 -16.38 -14.23
N GLY A 35 3.08 -15.83 -13.12
CA GLY A 35 3.87 -14.61 -13.18
C GLY A 35 4.15 -14.03 -11.79
N THR A 36 4.26 -12.72 -11.72
CA THR A 36 4.43 -12.00 -10.44
C THR A 36 3.06 -11.69 -9.83
N PRO A 37 2.84 -12.03 -8.55
CA PRO A 37 1.58 -11.74 -7.88
C PRO A 37 1.28 -10.24 -7.79
N VAL A 38 -0.02 -9.90 -7.87
CA VAL A 38 -0.54 -8.55 -7.72
C VAL A 38 -1.34 -8.45 -6.43
N LEU A 39 -0.92 -7.58 -5.53
CA LEU A 39 -1.61 -7.33 -4.28
C LEU A 39 -2.79 -6.39 -4.50
N ASN A 40 -3.98 -6.93 -4.61
CA ASN A 40 -5.23 -6.20 -4.74
C ASN A 40 -5.91 -5.98 -3.39
N VAL A 41 -6.92 -5.10 -3.31
CA VAL A 41 -7.67 -4.79 -2.07
C VAL A 41 -8.22 -6.04 -1.40
N ARG A 42 -8.69 -7.02 -2.16
CA ARG A 42 -9.21 -8.29 -1.63
C ARG A 42 -8.15 -9.15 -0.91
N ASN A 43 -6.89 -8.91 -1.20
CA ASN A 43 -5.75 -9.61 -0.60
C ASN A 43 -5.24 -8.92 0.69
N LEU A 44 -5.80 -7.78 1.05
CA LEU A 44 -5.43 -7.07 2.28
C LEU A 44 -6.10 -7.70 3.49
N GLY A 45 -5.29 -8.03 4.49
CA GLY A 45 -5.74 -8.54 5.80
C GLY A 45 -5.58 -7.48 6.89
N PHE A 46 -5.26 -7.93 8.08
CA PHE A 46 -4.94 -7.09 9.23
C PHE A 46 -3.44 -7.20 9.52
N SER A 47 -2.65 -6.31 8.90
CA SER A 47 -1.17 -6.39 8.85
C SER A 47 -0.63 -7.67 8.18
N THR A 48 -1.47 -8.31 7.35
CA THR A 48 -1.18 -9.58 6.68
C THR A 48 -1.63 -9.57 5.23
N VAL A 49 -1.11 -10.49 4.43
CA VAL A 49 -1.52 -10.74 3.05
C VAL A 49 -2.36 -12.01 2.98
N ASN A 50 -3.52 -11.92 2.33
CA ASN A 50 -4.32 -13.09 1.96
C ASN A 50 -3.99 -13.48 0.51
N THR A 51 -3.46 -14.68 0.31
CA THR A 51 -3.06 -15.19 -1.00
C THR A 51 -4.17 -15.89 -1.77
N GLU A 52 -5.38 -15.99 -1.19
CA GLU A 52 -6.53 -16.56 -1.90
C GLU A 52 -6.86 -15.75 -3.15
N LYS A 53 -7.03 -16.45 -4.26
CA LYS A 53 -7.36 -15.86 -5.57
C LYS A 53 -6.42 -14.72 -5.96
N ILE A 54 -5.13 -14.86 -5.66
CA ILE A 54 -4.11 -13.90 -6.08
C ILE A 54 -4.03 -13.87 -7.60
N GLU A 55 -4.08 -12.69 -8.16
CA GLU A 55 -3.85 -12.47 -9.59
C GLU A 55 -2.38 -12.26 -9.88
N MET A 56 -1.94 -12.58 -11.09
CA MET A 56 -0.53 -12.46 -11.50
C MET A 56 -0.40 -11.69 -12.81
N VAL A 57 0.75 -11.06 -12.99
CA VAL A 57 1.11 -10.35 -14.23
C VAL A 57 2.43 -10.83 -14.78
N GLY A 58 2.60 -10.67 -16.09
CA GLY A 58 3.82 -11.07 -16.80
C GLY A 58 5.00 -10.13 -16.55
N ASN A 59 6.21 -10.60 -16.90
CA ASN A 59 7.46 -9.85 -16.68
C ASN A 59 7.50 -8.50 -17.40
N GLU A 60 6.88 -8.38 -18.56
CA GLU A 60 6.83 -7.11 -19.31
C GLU A 60 6.03 -6.05 -18.57
N THR A 61 4.88 -6.45 -17.98
CA THR A 61 4.05 -5.56 -17.15
C THR A 61 4.82 -5.10 -15.92
N ILE A 62 5.55 -6.01 -15.25
CA ILE A 62 6.40 -5.65 -14.10
C ILE A 62 7.48 -4.64 -14.50
N LYS A 63 8.19 -4.87 -15.61
CA LYS A 63 9.22 -3.93 -16.08
C LYS A 63 8.64 -2.55 -16.38
N ARG A 64 7.50 -2.49 -17.06
CA ARG A 64 6.83 -1.26 -17.43
C ARG A 64 6.29 -0.50 -16.20
N LEU A 65 5.80 -1.22 -15.20
CA LEU A 65 5.21 -0.68 -13.97
C LEU A 65 6.14 -0.85 -12.75
N SER A 66 7.44 -0.92 -12.95
CA SER A 66 8.46 -1.16 -11.91
C SER A 66 8.37 -0.18 -10.73
N ALA A 67 7.89 1.04 -10.97
CA ALA A 67 7.64 2.02 -9.91
C ALA A 67 6.58 1.59 -8.89
N HIS A 68 5.77 0.58 -9.22
CA HIS A 68 4.73 0.01 -8.35
C HIS A 68 5.12 -1.35 -7.76
N THR A 69 6.39 -1.73 -7.87
CA THR A 69 6.92 -2.92 -7.20
C THR A 69 6.95 -2.70 -5.69
N LEU A 70 6.45 -3.69 -4.96
CA LEU A 70 6.45 -3.72 -3.50
C LEU A 70 7.80 -4.20 -2.99
N HIS A 71 8.22 -3.66 -1.85
CA HIS A 71 9.43 -4.08 -1.16
C HIS A 71 9.14 -4.40 0.30
N THR A 72 9.94 -5.27 0.88
CA THR A 72 9.88 -5.59 2.30
C THR A 72 9.82 -4.32 3.15
N GLY A 73 8.88 -4.27 4.09
CA GLY A 73 8.63 -3.09 4.93
C GLY A 73 7.61 -2.10 4.37
N ASP A 74 7.13 -2.27 3.14
CA ASP A 74 6.00 -1.48 2.63
C ASP A 74 4.72 -1.81 3.41
N ILE A 75 3.87 -0.80 3.59
CA ILE A 75 2.53 -0.96 4.15
C ILE A 75 1.54 -0.59 3.05
N VAL A 76 0.62 -1.50 2.72
CA VAL A 76 -0.33 -1.30 1.61
C VAL A 76 -1.75 -1.25 2.15
N PHE A 77 -2.46 -0.17 1.84
CA PHE A 77 -3.85 0.08 2.21
C PHE A 77 -4.78 -0.01 1.01
N GLY A 78 -6.05 -0.32 1.26
CA GLY A 78 -7.10 -0.15 0.27
C GLY A 78 -7.43 1.33 0.04
N ARG A 79 -7.55 1.74 -1.23
CA ARG A 79 -8.02 3.07 -1.59
C ARG A 79 -9.55 3.17 -1.55
N LYS A 80 -10.23 2.04 -1.72
CA LYS A 80 -11.68 1.90 -1.72
C LYS A 80 -12.07 0.61 -1.00
N GLY A 81 -13.28 0.56 -0.48
CA GLY A 81 -13.83 -0.62 0.19
C GLY A 81 -13.27 -0.78 1.60
N ALA A 82 -12.59 -1.88 1.86
CA ALA A 82 -12.09 -2.27 3.19
C ALA A 82 -10.90 -1.40 3.65
N VAL A 83 -11.18 -0.16 3.99
CA VAL A 83 -10.19 0.85 4.40
C VAL A 83 -9.53 0.54 5.75
N GLU A 84 -10.18 -0.28 6.57
CA GLU A 84 -9.68 -0.76 7.85
C GLU A 84 -8.59 -1.84 7.71
N ARG A 85 -8.45 -2.41 6.50
CA ARG A 85 -7.47 -3.45 6.23
C ARG A 85 -6.23 -2.88 5.56
N HIS A 86 -5.10 -3.44 5.94
CA HIS A 86 -3.83 -3.17 5.29
C HIS A 86 -2.95 -4.43 5.32
N ALA A 87 -1.96 -4.47 4.45
CA ALA A 87 -0.95 -5.51 4.44
C ALA A 87 0.42 -4.91 4.80
N PHE A 88 1.20 -5.61 5.60
CA PHE A 88 2.61 -5.39 5.78
C PHE A 88 3.37 -6.35 4.85
N ILE A 89 4.23 -5.82 4.02
CA ILE A 89 4.99 -6.59 3.04
C ILE A 89 6.22 -7.19 3.72
N SER A 90 6.24 -8.51 3.78
CA SER A 90 7.37 -9.29 4.28
C SER A 90 8.32 -9.69 3.15
N GLU A 91 9.34 -10.46 3.48
CA GLU A 91 10.29 -11.00 2.49
C GLU A 91 9.59 -11.92 1.46
N PHE A 92 8.45 -12.54 1.82
CA PHE A 92 7.68 -13.40 0.91
C PHE A 92 7.00 -12.63 -0.21
N GLU A 93 6.58 -11.41 0.05
CA GLU A 93 5.88 -10.56 -0.91
C GLU A 93 6.83 -9.54 -1.58
N ASP A 94 8.13 -9.60 -1.27
CA ASP A 94 9.10 -8.72 -1.92
C ASP A 94 9.12 -8.95 -3.43
N GLY A 95 9.06 -7.87 -4.19
CA GLY A 95 8.98 -7.92 -5.64
C GLY A 95 7.56 -8.10 -6.22
N TRP A 96 6.52 -8.27 -5.40
CA TRP A 96 5.14 -8.28 -5.89
C TRP A 96 4.72 -6.93 -6.46
N MET A 97 3.64 -6.90 -7.22
CA MET A 97 3.09 -5.67 -7.77
C MET A 97 1.98 -5.09 -6.89
N GLN A 98 1.98 -3.78 -6.72
CA GLN A 98 0.89 -3.04 -6.10
C GLN A 98 -0.32 -2.97 -7.05
N GLY A 99 -1.49 -3.37 -6.57
CA GLY A 99 -2.74 -3.29 -7.34
C GLY A 99 -3.28 -1.86 -7.49
N SER A 100 -4.16 -1.67 -8.46
CA SER A 100 -4.67 -0.35 -8.89
C SER A 100 -5.43 0.40 -7.79
N ASP A 101 -6.20 -0.30 -6.97
CA ASP A 101 -7.00 0.30 -5.90
C ASP A 101 -6.30 0.29 -4.53
N CYS A 102 -4.98 0.17 -4.55
CA CYS A 102 -4.15 0.18 -3.36
C CYS A 102 -3.33 1.47 -3.23
N ILE A 103 -2.98 1.81 -1.99
CA ILE A 103 -2.07 2.90 -1.64
C ILE A 103 -0.92 2.29 -0.85
N ARG A 104 0.30 2.52 -1.29
CA ARG A 104 1.52 2.09 -0.61
C ARG A 104 2.09 3.22 0.23
N LEU A 105 2.45 2.90 1.47
CA LEU A 105 3.27 3.70 2.35
C LEU A 105 4.62 3.00 2.49
N ARG A 106 5.71 3.69 2.15
CA ARG A 106 7.08 3.22 2.28
C ARG A 106 7.85 4.11 3.24
N VAL A 107 8.37 3.50 4.30
CA VAL A 107 9.26 4.18 5.24
C VAL A 107 10.66 4.27 4.63
N LYS A 108 11.24 5.47 4.60
CA LYS A 108 12.59 5.75 4.09
C LYS A 108 13.59 6.09 5.19
N ASN A 109 13.10 6.43 6.38
CA ASN A 109 13.93 6.77 7.52
C ASN A 109 14.08 5.57 8.46
N GLU A 110 15.31 5.13 8.70
CA GLU A 110 15.62 4.00 9.59
C GLU A 110 15.20 4.21 11.05
N ARG A 111 14.93 5.45 11.46
CA ARG A 111 14.40 5.76 12.80
C ARG A 111 12.94 5.31 12.97
N ILE A 112 12.23 5.09 11.87
CA ILE A 112 10.83 4.66 11.88
C ILE A 112 10.77 3.18 11.61
N ASN A 113 10.34 2.40 12.60
CA ASN A 113 10.13 0.97 12.40
C ASN A 113 8.79 0.74 11.67
N ALA A 114 8.87 0.30 10.41
CA ALA A 114 7.70 0.10 9.55
C ALA A 114 6.75 -0.97 10.10
N ARG A 115 7.25 -2.04 10.73
CA ARG A 115 6.41 -3.08 11.34
C ARG A 115 5.67 -2.54 12.56
N TYR A 116 6.34 -1.76 13.42
CA TYR A 116 5.68 -1.09 14.53
C TYR A 116 4.58 -0.15 14.04
N LEU A 117 4.87 0.63 12.99
CA LEU A 117 3.89 1.51 12.37
C LEU A 117 2.68 0.74 11.83
N SER A 118 2.90 -0.42 11.21
CA SER A 118 1.81 -1.30 10.76
C SER A 118 0.93 -1.77 11.93
N TYR A 119 1.52 -2.19 13.04
CA TYR A 119 0.74 -2.54 14.24
C TYR A 119 0.01 -1.35 14.86
N TYR A 120 0.63 -0.18 14.85
CA TYR A 120 -0.03 1.04 15.31
C TYR A 120 -1.29 1.34 14.48
N PHE A 121 -1.26 1.14 13.17
CA PHE A 121 -2.45 1.26 12.32
C PHE A 121 -3.55 0.27 12.68
N LEU A 122 -3.25 -0.91 13.19
CA LEU A 122 -4.27 -1.84 13.67
C LEU A 122 -5.00 -1.27 14.90
N THR A 123 -4.29 -0.59 15.79
CA THR A 123 -4.92 0.02 16.97
C THR A 123 -5.85 1.17 16.60
N LEU A 124 -5.51 1.94 15.56
CA LEU A 124 -6.34 3.02 15.03
C LEU A 124 -7.61 2.50 14.33
N SER A 125 -7.56 1.29 13.78
CA SER A 125 -8.71 0.64 13.13
C SER A 125 -9.86 0.35 14.09
N ILE A 126 -9.63 0.39 15.39
CA ILE A 126 -10.64 0.21 16.43
C ILE A 126 -11.43 1.52 16.68
N ASP A 127 -10.89 2.68 16.30
CA ASP A 127 -11.57 3.98 16.39
C ASP A 127 -12.01 4.46 14.99
N PRO A 128 -13.33 4.42 14.68
CA PRO A 128 -13.85 4.81 13.37
C PRO A 128 -13.50 6.26 12.98
N LEU A 129 -13.38 7.16 13.96
CA LEU A 129 -13.04 8.57 13.73
C LEU A 129 -11.56 8.72 13.31
N CYS A 130 -10.67 7.90 13.86
CA CYS A 130 -9.25 7.93 13.54
C CYS A 130 -8.98 7.32 12.15
N LEU A 131 -9.74 6.29 11.77
CA LEU A 131 -9.68 5.67 10.45
C LEU A 131 -10.01 6.67 9.33
N VAL A 132 -11.05 7.47 9.53
CA VAL A 132 -11.44 8.55 8.61
C VAL A 132 -10.33 9.58 8.46
N CYS A 133 -9.64 9.93 9.55
CA CYS A 133 -8.50 10.87 9.50
C CYS A 133 -7.31 10.31 8.71
N VAL A 134 -6.92 9.06 8.91
CA VAL A 134 -5.83 8.42 8.16
C VAL A 134 -6.20 8.33 6.68
N HIS A 135 -7.42 7.92 6.38
CA HIS A 135 -7.89 7.78 5.01
C HIS A 135 -8.03 9.14 4.30
N MET A 136 -8.56 10.16 4.98
CA MET A 136 -8.64 11.51 4.44
C MET A 136 -7.28 12.14 4.21
N VAL A 137 -6.31 11.94 5.09
CA VAL A 137 -4.93 12.45 4.91
C VAL A 137 -4.24 11.75 3.73
N LEU A 138 -4.44 10.44 3.57
CA LEU A 138 -3.91 9.68 2.44
C LEU A 138 -4.58 10.10 1.12
N LEU A 139 -5.90 10.31 1.10
CA LEU A 139 -6.65 10.73 -0.08
C LEU A 139 -6.46 12.22 -0.40
N TRP A 140 -6.41 13.10 0.60
CA TRP A 140 -6.31 14.55 0.38
C TRP A 140 -5.03 14.94 -0.34
N ARG A 141 -3.93 14.24 -0.10
CA ARG A 141 -2.66 14.49 -0.78
C ARG A 141 -2.64 14.00 -2.24
N LEU A 142 -3.53 13.07 -2.60
CA LEU A 142 -3.71 12.61 -3.97
C LEU A 142 -4.52 13.60 -4.81
N LEU A 143 -5.36 14.42 -4.16
CA LEU A 143 -6.19 15.44 -4.81
C LEU A 143 -5.46 16.77 -5.01
N ILE A 144 -4.39 17.07 -4.24
CA ILE A 144 -3.66 18.35 -4.31
C ILE A 144 -2.52 18.31 -5.35
N LYS A 145 -2.18 17.18 -5.94
CA LYS A 145 -1.30 17.13 -7.12
C LYS A 145 -2.12 17.35 -8.39
N LYS A 146 -2.57 18.57 -8.59
CA LYS A 146 -2.80 19.16 -9.89
C LYS A 146 -1.80 20.28 -10.12
#